data_e9e1143a445b32f5f579090cf3c44694
#
_entry.id   e9e1143a445b32f5f579090cf3c44694
#
_cell.length_a   1.000
_cell.length_b   1.000
_cell.length_c   1.000
_cell.angle_alpha   90.00
_cell.angle_beta   90.00
_cell.angle_gamma   90.00
#
_symmetry.space_group_name_H-M   'P 1'
#
loop_
_entity.id
_entity.type
_entity.pdbx_description
1 polymer ?
#
loop_
_entity_poly.entity_id
_entity_poly.type
_entity_poly.pdbx_seq_one_letter_code
_entity_poly.pdbx_strand_id
1 'polypeptide(L)'
;MNYVQLYQAVQDYAESTEQLFVDNISTFVRQAEDRIYNTVQIPSLRRNVTGTLSANNKYLSAPSDYLSTYSLAVIDTDGTYEYLLNKDVNFIRQAYPQPTDTGLPRYYALFGSQYTDANELSFLLGPTPDSSYTVEMHYFYYPTSIVQGALSSGIITGGTGYANNLYSNVPLTGGSGSGATANITIAGNTVTSVTFNNKGNFYVAGDVLSASTADLGGIGSSFLFTVTAVENTLGTSWLGDNYDPCLLYGALREAVIFQKGEQDMVQYYEKQFQDAMMQLNRLGTGLERGDAYRDGQARIKVNP
;
A
#
# COMPACT_ATOMS: atom_id res chain seq x y z
N MET A 1 -1.87 16.89 11.06
CA MET A 1 -1.95 15.99 12.23
C MET A 1 -0.96 14.85 12.05
N ASN A 2 -0.10 14.56 13.03
CA ASN A 2 0.76 13.37 13.03
C ASN A 2 0.04 12.16 13.65
N TYR A 3 0.66 10.97 13.58
CA TYR A 3 0.04 9.74 14.08
C TYR A 3 -0.23 9.78 15.60
N VAL A 4 0.68 10.36 16.40
CA VAL A 4 0.48 10.45 17.87
C VAL A 4 -0.77 11.28 18.19
N GLN A 5 -0.97 12.41 17.49
CA GLN A 5 -2.14 13.26 17.65
C GLN A 5 -3.42 12.56 17.17
N LEU A 6 -3.37 11.83 16.04
CA LEU A 6 -4.50 11.07 15.54
C LEU A 6 -4.88 9.93 16.49
N TYR A 7 -3.88 9.20 16.98
CA TYR A 7 -4.05 8.11 17.94
C TYR A 7 -4.74 8.60 19.21
N GLN A 8 -4.27 9.72 19.78
CA GLN A 8 -4.89 10.32 20.97
C GLN A 8 -6.31 10.81 20.67
N ALA A 9 -6.52 11.47 19.53
CA ALA A 9 -7.84 11.93 19.14
C ALA A 9 -8.84 10.78 19.01
N VAL A 10 -8.45 9.65 18.40
CA VAL A 10 -9.34 8.47 18.30
C VAL A 10 -9.71 7.93 19.68
N GLN A 11 -8.78 7.89 20.63
CA GLN A 11 -9.07 7.49 22.02
C GLN A 11 -10.02 8.47 22.71
N ASP A 12 -9.78 9.77 22.60
CA ASP A 12 -10.56 10.81 23.25
C ASP A 12 -12.00 10.84 22.73
N TYR A 13 -12.18 10.73 21.41
CA TYR A 13 -13.52 10.72 20.79
C TYR A 13 -14.29 9.42 21.06
N ALA A 14 -13.60 8.30 21.15
CA ALA A 14 -14.20 7.00 21.45
C ALA A 14 -14.38 6.78 22.97
N GLU A 15 -13.86 7.68 23.81
CA GLU A 15 -13.86 7.58 25.26
C GLU A 15 -13.42 6.19 25.78
N SER A 16 -12.46 5.56 25.08
CA SER A 16 -12.02 4.19 25.36
C SER A 16 -10.53 4.10 25.59
N THR A 17 -10.17 3.50 26.73
CA THR A 17 -8.81 3.14 27.11
C THR A 17 -8.61 1.63 27.25
N GLU A 18 -9.60 0.84 26.78
CA GLU A 18 -9.51 -0.61 26.82
C GLU A 18 -8.34 -1.09 25.94
N GLN A 19 -7.50 -1.98 26.47
CA GLN A 19 -6.28 -2.41 25.80
C GLN A 19 -6.55 -2.98 24.40
N LEU A 20 -7.61 -3.80 24.27
CA LEU A 20 -7.99 -4.38 22.99
C LEU A 20 -8.39 -3.32 21.96
N PHE A 21 -9.06 -2.24 22.37
CA PHE A 21 -9.39 -1.11 21.52
C PHE A 21 -8.13 -0.36 21.09
N VAL A 22 -7.29 -0.03 22.07
CA VAL A 22 -6.04 0.71 21.88
C VAL A 22 -5.09 -0.01 20.91
N ASP A 23 -4.95 -1.32 21.03
CA ASP A 23 -4.12 -2.16 20.14
C ASP A 23 -4.64 -2.22 18.70
N ASN A 24 -5.92 -1.93 18.47
CA ASN A 24 -6.53 -1.93 17.15
C ASN A 24 -6.62 -0.56 16.48
N ILE A 25 -6.24 0.54 17.14
CA ILE A 25 -6.28 1.89 16.55
C ILE A 25 -5.46 1.95 15.25
N SER A 26 -4.29 1.31 15.20
CA SER A 26 -3.48 1.23 13.98
C SER A 26 -4.22 0.57 12.82
N THR A 27 -5.05 -0.42 13.10
CA THR A 27 -5.90 -1.08 12.10
C THR A 27 -7.00 -0.15 11.60
N PHE A 28 -7.67 0.59 12.49
CA PHE A 28 -8.71 1.56 12.10
C PHE A 28 -8.16 2.64 11.19
N VAL A 29 -6.97 3.16 11.51
CA VAL A 29 -6.28 4.17 10.70
C VAL A 29 -5.93 3.62 9.31
N ARG A 30 -5.37 2.40 9.22
CA ARG A 30 -5.04 1.77 7.93
C ARG A 30 -6.27 1.54 7.07
N GLN A 31 -7.36 1.07 7.65
CA GLN A 31 -8.64 0.88 6.93
C GLN A 31 -9.19 2.21 6.40
N ALA A 32 -9.04 3.29 7.17
CA ALA A 32 -9.41 4.62 6.71
C ALA A 32 -8.53 5.08 5.53
N GLU A 33 -7.21 4.91 5.63
CA GLU A 33 -6.26 5.22 4.56
C GLU A 33 -6.58 4.44 3.27
N ASP A 34 -6.83 3.13 3.37
CA ASP A 34 -7.18 2.29 2.23
C ASP A 34 -8.45 2.79 1.53
N ARG A 35 -9.48 3.18 2.29
CA ARG A 35 -10.71 3.76 1.72
C ARG A 35 -10.44 5.08 1.02
N ILE A 36 -9.61 5.95 1.59
CA ILE A 36 -9.28 7.26 1.03
C ILE A 36 -8.51 7.07 -0.28
N TYR A 37 -7.41 6.33 -0.27
CA TYR A 37 -6.54 6.19 -1.44
C TYR A 37 -7.18 5.43 -2.60
N ASN A 38 -8.08 4.48 -2.32
CA ASN A 38 -8.86 3.79 -3.36
C ASN A 38 -9.99 4.63 -3.95
N THR A 39 -10.39 5.73 -3.28
CA THR A 39 -11.53 6.54 -3.71
C THR A 39 -11.09 7.85 -4.38
N VAL A 40 -10.01 8.47 -3.92
CA VAL A 40 -9.58 9.80 -4.36
C VAL A 40 -8.19 9.75 -4.97
N GLN A 41 -8.09 10.21 -6.23
CA GLN A 41 -6.81 10.40 -6.91
C GLN A 41 -6.29 11.81 -6.64
N ILE A 42 -5.28 11.92 -5.79
CA ILE A 42 -4.68 13.20 -5.41
C ILE A 42 -3.41 13.42 -6.26
N PRO A 43 -3.27 14.53 -6.99
CA PRO A 43 -2.10 14.80 -7.83
C PRO A 43 -0.77 14.71 -7.10
N SER A 44 -0.72 15.09 -5.81
CA SER A 44 0.48 14.97 -4.96
C SER A 44 0.91 13.53 -4.68
N LEU A 45 0.04 12.55 -4.95
CA LEU A 45 0.34 11.12 -4.84
C LEU A 45 0.73 10.49 -6.19
N ARG A 46 1.25 11.28 -7.12
CA ARG A 46 1.86 10.80 -8.35
C ARG A 46 3.35 10.59 -8.17
N ARG A 47 3.86 9.53 -8.75
CA ARG A 47 5.29 9.24 -8.86
C ARG A 47 5.68 9.03 -10.31
N ASN A 48 6.96 9.28 -10.59
CA ASN A 48 7.62 8.92 -11.83
C ASN A 48 8.61 7.80 -11.54
N VAL A 49 8.63 6.79 -12.38
CA VAL A 49 9.64 5.72 -12.36
C VAL A 49 10.07 5.41 -13.79
N THR A 50 11.36 5.14 -13.94
CA THR A 50 11.93 4.64 -15.20
C THR A 50 12.30 3.17 -15.03
N GLY A 51 12.13 2.40 -16.10
CA GLY A 51 12.46 0.99 -16.16
C GLY A 51 13.01 0.63 -17.53
N THR A 52 13.29 -0.66 -17.77
CA THR A 52 13.77 -1.15 -19.04
C THR A 52 12.93 -2.32 -19.52
N LEU A 53 12.50 -2.29 -20.76
CA LEU A 53 11.91 -3.44 -21.46
C LEU A 53 13.02 -4.36 -21.94
N SER A 54 12.73 -5.64 -21.91
CA SER A 54 13.61 -6.65 -22.52
C SER A 54 13.05 -7.04 -23.90
N ALA A 55 13.90 -7.16 -24.89
CA ALA A 55 13.52 -7.66 -26.20
C ALA A 55 12.83 -9.02 -26.09
N ASN A 56 11.78 -9.22 -26.89
CA ASN A 56 10.95 -10.43 -26.93
C ASN A 56 10.17 -10.73 -25.64
N ASN A 57 10.12 -9.80 -24.67
CA ASN A 57 9.28 -9.92 -23.47
C ASN A 57 8.14 -8.89 -23.52
N LYS A 58 6.92 -9.38 -23.66
CA LYS A 58 5.71 -8.53 -23.71
C LYS A 58 5.19 -8.10 -22.34
N TYR A 59 5.81 -8.54 -21.26
CA TYR A 59 5.38 -8.23 -19.89
C TYR A 59 6.34 -7.23 -19.24
N LEU A 60 5.76 -6.26 -18.55
CA LEU A 60 6.45 -5.28 -17.73
C LEU A 60 5.87 -5.32 -16.31
N SER A 61 6.69 -5.60 -15.30
CA SER A 61 6.24 -5.59 -13.90
C SER A 61 5.88 -4.19 -13.45
N ALA A 62 4.76 -4.06 -12.72
CA ALA A 62 4.37 -2.81 -12.09
C ALA A 62 5.24 -2.55 -10.84
N PRO A 63 5.44 -1.29 -10.42
CA PRO A 63 6.03 -0.98 -9.12
C PRO A 63 5.24 -1.62 -7.97
N SER A 64 5.91 -1.99 -6.88
CA SER A 64 5.27 -2.65 -5.73
C SER A 64 4.24 -1.77 -4.99
N ASP A 65 4.36 -0.44 -5.13
CA ASP A 65 3.44 0.55 -4.57
C ASP A 65 2.43 1.09 -5.58
N TYR A 66 2.26 0.40 -6.72
CA TYR A 66 1.36 0.80 -7.80
C TYR A 66 -0.11 0.77 -7.38
N LEU A 67 -0.82 1.88 -7.62
CA LEU A 67 -2.28 1.99 -7.46
C LEU A 67 -2.98 2.09 -8.81
N SER A 68 -2.60 3.07 -9.63
CA SER A 68 -3.18 3.25 -10.96
C SER A 68 -2.24 4.01 -11.90
N THR A 69 -2.30 3.70 -13.21
CA THR A 69 -1.51 4.38 -14.23
C THR A 69 -2.06 5.78 -14.50
N TYR A 70 -1.18 6.77 -14.52
CA TYR A 70 -1.48 8.09 -15.08
C TYR A 70 -1.03 8.16 -16.53
N SER A 71 0.23 7.82 -16.83
CA SER A 71 0.75 7.67 -18.20
C SER A 71 1.89 6.66 -18.25
N LEU A 72 2.03 5.98 -19.37
CA LEU A 72 3.11 5.05 -19.67
C LEU A 72 3.69 5.39 -21.03
N ALA A 73 4.98 5.61 -21.11
CA ALA A 73 5.68 5.91 -22.34
C ALA A 73 6.87 4.97 -22.55
N VAL A 74 7.14 4.61 -23.78
CA VAL A 74 8.37 3.96 -24.21
C VAL A 74 9.25 5.02 -24.87
N ILE A 75 10.52 5.04 -24.52
CA ILE A 75 11.52 5.94 -25.09
C ILE A 75 12.28 5.16 -26.12
N ASP A 76 12.15 5.58 -27.38
CA ASP A 76 12.86 4.98 -28.50
C ASP A 76 14.37 5.29 -28.45
N THR A 77 15.14 4.62 -29.27
CA THR A 77 16.61 4.76 -29.41
C THR A 77 17.05 6.20 -29.70
N ASP A 78 16.19 6.97 -30.37
CA ASP A 78 16.40 8.39 -30.67
C ASP A 78 16.00 9.35 -29.55
N GLY A 79 15.52 8.82 -28.42
CA GLY A 79 15.05 9.62 -27.27
C GLY A 79 13.61 10.15 -27.46
N THR A 80 12.88 9.70 -28.46
CA THR A 80 11.50 10.08 -28.71
C THR A 80 10.56 9.29 -27.79
N TYR A 81 9.61 9.98 -27.18
CA TYR A 81 8.60 9.39 -26.31
C TYR A 81 7.39 8.91 -27.12
N GLU A 82 7.12 7.62 -27.09
CA GLU A 82 5.88 7.03 -27.58
C GLU A 82 4.96 6.74 -26.40
N TYR A 83 3.87 7.52 -26.25
CA TYR A 83 2.89 7.32 -25.18
C TYR A 83 1.95 6.17 -25.53
N LEU A 84 1.93 5.15 -24.67
CA LEU A 84 1.14 3.95 -24.90
C LEU A 84 -0.34 4.20 -24.56
N LEU A 85 -1.21 3.64 -25.38
CA LEU A 85 -2.65 3.69 -25.13
C LEU A 85 -3.10 2.48 -24.33
N ASN A 86 -3.88 2.73 -23.27
CA ASN A 86 -4.51 1.66 -22.50
C ASN A 86 -5.58 0.97 -23.36
N LYS A 87 -5.50 -0.36 -23.45
CA LYS A 87 -6.44 -1.22 -24.17
C LYS A 87 -6.79 -2.45 -23.34
N ASP A 88 -7.84 -3.14 -23.72
CA ASP A 88 -8.17 -4.43 -23.15
C ASP A 88 -7.16 -5.51 -23.55
N VAL A 89 -6.92 -6.47 -22.65
CA VAL A 89 -6.01 -7.60 -22.88
C VAL A 89 -6.37 -8.38 -24.14
N ASN A 90 -7.68 -8.58 -24.39
CA ASN A 90 -8.13 -9.31 -25.56
C ASN A 90 -7.87 -8.54 -26.85
N PHE A 91 -7.98 -7.21 -26.83
CA PHE A 91 -7.59 -6.38 -27.97
C PHE A 91 -6.13 -6.60 -28.36
N ILE A 92 -5.20 -6.54 -27.38
CA ILE A 92 -3.77 -6.74 -27.64
C ILE A 92 -3.50 -8.14 -28.17
N ARG A 93 -4.13 -9.16 -27.60
CA ARG A 93 -3.98 -10.56 -28.05
C ARG A 93 -4.53 -10.81 -29.45
N GLN A 94 -5.61 -10.12 -29.83
CA GLN A 94 -6.18 -10.21 -31.18
C GLN A 94 -5.38 -9.42 -32.20
N ALA A 95 -4.86 -8.24 -31.83
CA ALA A 95 -4.06 -7.41 -32.71
C ALA A 95 -2.66 -8.00 -32.98
N TYR A 96 -2.08 -8.69 -31.98
CA TYR A 96 -0.74 -9.27 -32.04
C TYR A 96 -0.77 -10.75 -31.58
N PRO A 97 -1.37 -11.65 -32.41
CA PRO A 97 -1.60 -13.03 -32.01
C PRO A 97 -0.33 -13.90 -32.06
N GLN A 98 0.68 -13.51 -32.82
CA GLN A 98 1.88 -14.31 -33.01
C GLN A 98 3.02 -13.82 -32.12
N PRO A 99 3.86 -14.73 -31.59
CA PRO A 99 5.07 -14.35 -30.84
C PRO A 99 6.06 -13.52 -31.67
N THR A 100 5.97 -13.62 -32.99
CA THR A 100 6.80 -12.88 -33.96
C THR A 100 6.31 -11.48 -34.25
N ASP A 101 5.14 -11.08 -33.75
CA ASP A 101 4.61 -9.73 -33.86
C ASP A 101 5.39 -8.81 -32.90
N THR A 102 6.58 -8.42 -33.31
CA THR A 102 7.50 -7.59 -32.53
C THR A 102 7.60 -6.17 -33.10
N GLY A 103 7.95 -5.20 -32.28
CA GLY A 103 8.16 -3.82 -32.65
C GLY A 103 8.12 -2.88 -31.45
N LEU A 104 8.18 -1.56 -31.71
CA LEU A 104 8.01 -0.56 -30.67
C LEU A 104 6.59 -0.64 -30.07
N PRO A 105 6.42 -0.88 -28.75
CA PRO A 105 5.11 -0.98 -28.11
C PRO A 105 4.30 0.31 -28.27
N ARG A 106 2.99 0.16 -28.52
CA ARG A 106 2.03 1.26 -28.65
C ARG A 106 0.82 1.12 -27.75
N TYR A 107 0.59 -0.08 -27.25
CA TYR A 107 -0.57 -0.38 -26.41
C TYR A 107 -0.10 -1.11 -25.14
N TYR A 108 -0.84 -0.89 -24.07
CA TYR A 108 -0.66 -1.67 -22.85
C TYR A 108 -2.02 -2.05 -22.26
N ALA A 109 -2.03 -3.13 -21.52
CA ALA A 109 -3.16 -3.54 -20.66
C ALA A 109 -2.63 -3.96 -19.29
N LEU A 110 -3.36 -3.61 -18.25
CA LEU A 110 -3.08 -4.15 -16.93
C LEU A 110 -3.42 -5.64 -16.90
N PHE A 111 -2.48 -6.45 -16.42
CA PHE A 111 -2.62 -7.88 -16.27
C PHE A 111 -2.32 -8.28 -14.82
N GLY A 112 -2.66 -9.50 -14.42
CA GLY A 112 -2.34 -10.02 -13.11
C GLY A 112 -0.86 -10.37 -12.97
N SER A 113 -0.55 -11.13 -11.94
CA SER A 113 0.82 -11.63 -11.71
C SER A 113 1.31 -12.47 -12.90
N GLN A 114 2.55 -12.24 -13.30
CA GLN A 114 3.25 -13.06 -14.30
C GLN A 114 3.82 -14.33 -13.67
N TYR A 115 4.13 -14.30 -12.38
CA TYR A 115 4.71 -15.38 -11.60
C TYR A 115 3.78 -15.85 -10.49
N THR A 116 4.26 -16.74 -9.65
CA THR A 116 3.52 -17.29 -8.51
C THR A 116 3.29 -16.32 -7.36
N ASP A 117 3.95 -15.15 -7.38
CA ASP A 117 3.75 -14.11 -6.37
C ASP A 117 2.43 -13.36 -6.62
N ALA A 118 1.43 -13.66 -5.81
CA ALA A 118 0.07 -13.18 -5.96
C ALA A 118 -0.10 -11.65 -5.87
N ASN A 119 0.93 -10.93 -5.40
CA ASN A 119 0.86 -9.48 -5.17
C ASN A 119 1.58 -8.65 -6.25
N GLU A 120 2.15 -9.28 -7.27
CA GLU A 120 2.83 -8.58 -8.35
C GLU A 120 1.88 -8.36 -9.52
N LEU A 121 1.63 -7.11 -9.87
CA LEU A 121 0.91 -6.75 -11.08
C LEU A 121 1.87 -6.58 -12.25
N SER A 122 1.41 -6.87 -13.47
CA SER A 122 2.19 -6.65 -14.68
C SER A 122 1.34 -5.99 -15.76
N PHE A 123 2.02 -5.35 -16.70
CA PHE A 123 1.43 -4.81 -17.92
C PHE A 123 1.72 -5.75 -19.08
N LEU A 124 0.70 -6.01 -19.89
CA LEU A 124 0.86 -6.66 -21.19
C LEU A 124 1.06 -5.58 -22.24
N LEU A 125 2.13 -5.67 -23.01
CA LEU A 125 2.48 -4.71 -24.06
C LEU A 125 2.14 -5.25 -25.44
N GLY A 126 1.81 -4.36 -26.36
CA GLY A 126 1.56 -4.70 -27.77
C GLY A 126 2.00 -3.59 -28.73
N PRO A 127 2.76 -3.94 -29.81
CA PRO A 127 3.41 -5.24 -30.08
C PRO A 127 4.44 -5.65 -29.01
N THR A 128 4.94 -6.88 -29.07
CA THR A 128 6.05 -7.32 -28.22
C THR A 128 7.30 -6.51 -28.55
N PRO A 129 8.06 -5.99 -27.56
CA PRO A 129 9.27 -5.24 -27.82
C PRO A 129 10.28 -6.02 -28.67
N ASP A 130 10.76 -5.43 -29.76
CA ASP A 130 11.80 -6.02 -30.64
C ASP A 130 13.21 -5.68 -30.16
N SER A 131 13.33 -4.70 -29.27
CA SER A 131 14.59 -4.26 -28.67
C SER A 131 14.42 -3.96 -27.19
N SER A 132 15.53 -3.68 -26.52
CA SER A 132 15.49 -3.14 -25.15
C SER A 132 15.23 -1.65 -25.22
N TYR A 133 14.09 -1.22 -24.66
CA TYR A 133 13.70 0.18 -24.60
C TYR A 133 13.66 0.67 -23.17
N THR A 134 13.88 1.96 -22.96
CA THR A 134 13.59 2.60 -21.69
C THR A 134 12.10 2.90 -21.62
N VAL A 135 11.50 2.69 -20.47
CA VAL A 135 10.12 3.10 -20.18
C VAL A 135 10.11 4.16 -19.10
N GLU A 136 9.15 5.06 -19.19
CA GLU A 136 8.83 6.04 -18.16
C GLU A 136 7.36 5.91 -17.82
N MET A 137 7.10 5.73 -16.52
CA MET A 137 5.75 5.57 -16.00
C MET A 137 5.45 6.63 -14.97
N HIS A 138 4.38 7.39 -15.19
CA HIS A 138 3.75 8.20 -14.17
C HIS A 138 2.54 7.45 -13.63
N TYR A 139 2.46 7.32 -12.31
CA TYR A 139 1.41 6.53 -11.67
C TYR A 139 1.02 7.09 -10.31
N PHE A 140 -0.18 6.80 -9.87
CA PHE A 140 -0.58 6.99 -8.48
C PHE A 140 -0.05 5.82 -7.66
N TYR A 141 0.52 6.12 -6.51
CA TYR A 141 1.10 5.12 -5.62
C TYR A 141 0.35 5.04 -4.30
N TYR A 142 0.43 3.89 -3.64
CA TYR A 142 0.01 3.74 -2.26
C TYR A 142 1.06 4.35 -1.34
N PRO A 143 0.73 5.44 -0.61
CA PRO A 143 1.66 6.01 0.36
C PRO A 143 1.92 5.04 1.52
N THR A 144 3.07 5.19 2.15
CA THR A 144 3.31 4.56 3.44
C THR A 144 2.29 5.08 4.45
N SER A 145 1.69 4.17 5.23
CA SER A 145 0.70 4.53 6.25
C SER A 145 1.25 5.58 7.22
N ILE A 146 0.38 6.45 7.73
CA ILE A 146 0.73 7.40 8.79
C ILE A 146 1.12 6.69 10.11
N VAL A 147 0.71 5.41 10.28
CA VAL A 147 0.98 4.62 11.49
C VAL A 147 2.47 4.59 11.81
N GLN A 148 2.82 5.20 12.94
CA GLN A 148 4.21 5.30 13.37
C GLN A 148 4.74 3.99 13.94
N GLY A 149 5.94 3.58 13.51
CA GLY A 149 6.64 2.44 14.09
C GLY A 149 5.94 1.11 13.89
N ALA A 150 5.21 0.92 12.79
CA ALA A 150 4.66 -0.39 12.45
C ALA A 150 5.77 -1.36 12.04
N LEU A 151 5.69 -2.61 12.48
CA LEU A 151 6.70 -3.63 12.19
C LEU A 151 6.86 -3.88 10.69
N SER A 152 8.09 -3.90 10.20
CA SER A 152 8.41 -4.18 8.80
C SER A 152 9.24 -5.43 8.65
N SER A 153 10.42 -5.49 9.28
CA SER A 153 11.32 -6.63 9.20
C SER A 153 12.03 -6.88 10.52
N GLY A 154 12.54 -8.11 10.70
CA GLY A 154 13.30 -8.49 11.88
C GLY A 154 14.02 -9.82 11.71
N ILE A 155 14.82 -10.17 12.72
CA ILE A 155 15.59 -11.40 12.79
C ILE A 155 14.88 -12.35 13.75
N ILE A 156 14.62 -13.57 13.31
CA ILE A 156 14.01 -14.63 14.10
C ILE A 156 15.10 -15.40 14.84
N THR A 157 15.00 -15.49 16.16
CA THR A 157 15.67 -16.49 17.00
C THR A 157 14.62 -17.53 17.35
N GLY A 158 14.64 -18.68 16.67
CA GLY A 158 13.52 -19.63 16.62
C GLY A 158 13.22 -20.35 17.94
N GLY A 159 14.10 -20.32 18.91
CA GLY A 159 13.96 -21.07 20.15
C GLY A 159 13.99 -22.59 19.93
N THR A 160 13.53 -23.35 20.91
CA THR A 160 13.55 -24.82 20.87
C THR A 160 12.35 -25.45 21.58
N GLY A 161 12.02 -26.69 21.19
CA GLY A 161 11.05 -27.53 21.91
C GLY A 161 9.59 -27.20 21.62
N TYR A 162 9.29 -26.42 20.62
CA TYR A 162 7.92 -26.09 20.19
C TYR A 162 7.25 -27.23 19.43
N ALA A 163 5.92 -27.30 19.48
CA ALA A 163 5.15 -28.22 18.65
C ALA A 163 5.07 -27.70 17.20
N ASN A 164 5.39 -28.56 16.22
CA ASN A 164 5.29 -28.20 14.81
C ASN A 164 3.84 -27.91 14.42
N ASN A 165 3.57 -26.68 14.04
CA ASN A 165 2.24 -26.22 13.58
C ASN A 165 2.34 -24.83 12.96
N LEU A 166 1.23 -24.36 12.36
CA LEU A 166 0.96 -22.97 12.05
C LEU A 166 0.04 -22.40 13.13
N TYR A 167 0.53 -21.46 13.90
CA TYR A 167 -0.23 -20.73 14.92
C TYR A 167 -0.67 -19.38 14.35
N SER A 168 -1.97 -19.14 14.30
CA SER A 168 -2.54 -17.95 13.67
C SER A 168 -2.86 -16.86 14.68
N ASN A 169 -2.62 -15.61 14.29
CA ASN A 169 -2.97 -14.40 15.05
C ASN A 169 -2.39 -14.39 16.48
N VAL A 170 -1.15 -14.84 16.62
CA VAL A 170 -0.44 -14.89 17.90
C VAL A 170 -0.04 -13.48 18.31
N PRO A 171 -0.40 -13.00 19.54
CA PRO A 171 0.05 -11.71 20.04
C PRO A 171 1.57 -11.71 20.25
N LEU A 172 2.23 -10.67 19.77
CA LEU A 172 3.64 -10.42 20.05
C LEU A 172 3.76 -9.44 21.24
N THR A 173 4.61 -9.77 22.18
CA THR A 173 4.81 -9.00 23.41
C THR A 173 6.26 -8.57 23.55
N GLY A 174 6.50 -7.43 24.20
CA GLY A 174 7.84 -6.86 24.38
C GLY A 174 8.08 -5.64 23.48
N GLY A 175 9.26 -5.04 23.60
CA GLY A 175 9.60 -3.82 22.87
C GLY A 175 8.90 -2.57 23.40
N SER A 176 8.99 -1.48 22.65
CA SER A 176 8.41 -0.17 23.00
C SER A 176 6.99 0.04 22.45
N GLY A 177 6.59 -0.75 21.44
CA GLY A 177 5.30 -0.66 20.78
C GLY A 177 4.23 -1.61 21.34
N SER A 178 3.07 -1.64 20.66
CA SER A 178 1.93 -2.50 21.03
C SER A 178 1.10 -2.95 19.84
N GLY A 179 0.19 -3.90 20.08
CA GLY A 179 -0.84 -4.31 19.13
C GLY A 179 -0.35 -5.21 17.98
N ALA A 180 0.89 -5.67 17.98
CA ALA A 180 1.37 -6.57 16.92
C ALA A 180 0.85 -8.00 17.12
N THR A 181 0.34 -8.59 16.02
CA THR A 181 -0.03 -10.00 15.95
C THR A 181 0.54 -10.65 14.70
N ALA A 182 0.88 -11.94 14.78
CA ALA A 182 1.48 -12.64 13.66
C ALA A 182 0.98 -14.09 13.53
N ASN A 183 1.08 -14.60 12.30
CA ASN A 183 1.04 -16.04 12.05
C ASN A 183 2.45 -16.58 12.19
N ILE A 184 2.63 -17.57 13.06
CA ILE A 184 3.94 -18.14 13.40
C ILE A 184 3.97 -19.60 12.92
N THR A 185 4.91 -19.89 12.02
CA THR A 185 5.15 -21.27 11.55
C THR A 185 6.28 -21.89 12.35
N ILE A 186 6.02 -23.08 12.90
CA ILE A 186 6.99 -23.88 13.61
C ILE A 186 7.26 -25.17 12.83
N ALA A 187 8.51 -25.40 12.47
CA ALA A 187 9.00 -26.59 11.83
C ALA A 187 10.33 -27.04 12.44
N GLY A 188 10.52 -28.36 12.62
CA GLY A 188 11.71 -28.88 13.30
C GLY A 188 11.80 -28.46 14.77
N ASN A 189 10.66 -28.26 15.44
CA ASN A 189 10.56 -27.82 16.86
C ASN A 189 11.12 -26.40 17.13
N THR A 190 11.25 -25.59 16.10
CA THR A 190 11.74 -24.20 16.17
C THR A 190 10.85 -23.27 15.33
N VAL A 191 10.75 -22.00 15.68
CA VAL A 191 10.05 -21.00 14.85
C VAL A 191 10.88 -20.71 13.59
N THR A 192 10.27 -20.90 12.43
CA THR A 192 10.91 -20.72 11.12
C THR A 192 10.39 -19.51 10.35
N SER A 193 9.16 -19.08 10.60
CA SER A 193 8.57 -17.93 9.92
C SER A 193 7.63 -17.16 10.83
N VAL A 194 7.63 -15.84 10.68
CA VAL A 194 6.72 -14.89 11.33
C VAL A 194 6.15 -13.99 10.25
N THR A 195 4.82 -14.03 10.07
CA THR A 195 4.10 -13.19 9.11
C THR A 195 3.09 -12.33 9.86
N PHE A 196 3.24 -11.01 9.81
CA PHE A 196 2.38 -10.11 10.57
C PHE A 196 0.95 -10.08 10.02
N ASN A 197 -0.04 -10.25 10.89
CA ASN A 197 -1.46 -9.96 10.63
C ASN A 197 -1.77 -8.51 10.98
N ASN A 198 -1.30 -8.06 12.16
CA ASN A 198 -1.27 -6.67 12.55
C ASN A 198 0.18 -6.28 12.85
N LYS A 199 0.66 -5.22 12.21
CA LYS A 199 2.03 -4.73 12.39
C LYS A 199 2.21 -3.90 13.66
N GLY A 200 1.12 -3.62 14.39
CA GLY A 200 1.14 -2.78 15.58
C GLY A 200 1.58 -1.34 15.31
N ASN A 201 2.02 -0.67 16.36
CA ASN A 201 2.48 0.71 16.31
C ASN A 201 3.56 0.99 17.39
N PHE A 202 4.26 2.13 17.23
CA PHE A 202 5.27 2.66 18.14
C PHE A 202 6.49 1.76 18.42
N TYR A 203 6.71 0.72 17.63
CA TYR A 203 7.95 -0.04 17.69
C TYR A 203 9.13 0.75 17.12
N VAL A 204 10.32 0.41 17.60
CA VAL A 204 11.58 0.96 17.07
C VAL A 204 12.54 -0.17 16.67
N ALA A 205 13.48 0.13 15.78
CA ALA A 205 14.53 -0.82 15.44
C ALA A 205 15.38 -1.13 16.70
N GLY A 206 15.64 -2.42 16.91
CA GLY A 206 16.30 -2.93 18.12
C GLY A 206 15.34 -3.47 19.19
N ASP A 207 14.04 -3.25 19.07
CA ASP A 207 13.05 -3.89 19.95
C ASP A 207 13.13 -5.41 19.83
N VAL A 208 12.95 -6.09 20.96
CA VAL A 208 12.93 -7.55 21.04
C VAL A 208 11.54 -7.99 21.47
N LEU A 209 10.88 -8.75 20.59
CA LEU A 209 9.54 -9.27 20.81
C LEU A 209 9.60 -10.77 21.05
N SER A 210 8.58 -11.28 21.73
CA SER A 210 8.37 -12.70 21.99
C SER A 210 6.88 -13.03 21.90
N ALA A 211 6.54 -14.30 22.00
CA ALA A 211 5.16 -14.76 22.12
C ALA A 211 5.02 -15.68 23.34
N SER A 212 3.82 -15.69 23.93
CA SER A 212 3.52 -16.62 25.02
C SER A 212 3.63 -18.07 24.55
N THR A 213 4.24 -18.94 25.36
CA THR A 213 4.27 -20.38 25.07
C THR A 213 2.88 -21.00 25.01
N ALA A 214 1.90 -20.43 25.73
CA ALA A 214 0.51 -20.87 25.66
C ALA A 214 -0.08 -20.69 24.25
N ASP A 215 0.28 -19.60 23.59
CA ASP A 215 -0.17 -19.28 22.21
C ASP A 215 0.60 -20.07 21.16
N LEU A 216 1.69 -20.75 21.54
CA LEU A 216 2.54 -21.59 20.68
C LEU A 216 2.46 -23.08 21.02
N GLY A 217 1.32 -23.53 21.56
CA GLY A 217 1.04 -24.95 21.87
C GLY A 217 1.45 -25.39 23.26
N GLY A 218 1.77 -24.48 24.18
CA GLY A 218 2.01 -24.73 25.60
C GLY A 218 3.37 -25.32 25.96
N ILE A 219 4.26 -25.53 24.98
CA ILE A 219 5.61 -26.06 25.15
C ILE A 219 6.62 -25.23 24.37
N GLY A 220 7.92 -25.41 24.65
CA GLY A 220 9.00 -24.71 24.00
C GLY A 220 9.45 -23.44 24.75
N SER A 221 10.55 -22.86 24.31
CA SER A 221 11.15 -21.68 24.93
C SER A 221 12.08 -20.91 23.99
N SER A 222 12.37 -19.66 24.39
CA SER A 222 13.41 -18.82 23.78
C SER A 222 13.15 -18.37 22.35
N PHE A 223 11.88 -18.29 21.91
CA PHE A 223 11.53 -17.58 20.69
C PHE A 223 11.70 -16.07 20.91
N LEU A 224 12.47 -15.42 20.03
CA LEU A 224 12.62 -13.96 19.99
C LEU A 224 12.53 -13.47 18.55
N PHE A 225 11.95 -12.30 18.38
CA PHE A 225 11.95 -11.56 17.11
C PHE A 225 12.59 -10.19 17.36
N THR A 226 13.79 -9.98 16.82
CA THR A 226 14.49 -8.70 16.95
C THR A 226 14.15 -7.81 15.77
N VAL A 227 13.49 -6.69 16.03
CA VAL A 227 13.06 -5.73 15.01
C VAL A 227 14.27 -5.07 14.34
N THR A 228 14.40 -5.18 13.04
CA THR A 228 15.47 -4.52 12.27
C THR A 228 15.01 -3.26 11.56
N ALA A 229 13.73 -3.20 11.17
CA ALA A 229 13.15 -2.03 10.55
C ALA A 229 11.67 -1.87 10.91
N VAL A 230 11.21 -0.62 10.95
CA VAL A 230 9.81 -0.22 11.12
C VAL A 230 9.38 0.71 10.01
N GLU A 231 8.09 0.74 9.72
CA GLU A 231 7.50 1.69 8.79
C GLU A 231 7.31 3.05 9.47
N ASN A 232 7.46 4.12 8.71
CA ASN A 232 7.13 5.50 9.08
C ASN A 232 7.58 5.91 10.50
N THR A 233 8.87 6.05 10.70
CA THR A 233 9.46 6.43 12.00
C THR A 233 8.98 7.79 12.52
N LEU A 234 8.55 8.69 11.63
CA LEU A 234 8.11 10.06 11.97
C LEU A 234 6.61 10.14 12.27
N GLY A 235 5.82 9.16 11.84
CA GLY A 235 4.36 9.18 12.01
C GLY A 235 3.68 10.33 11.24
N THR A 236 4.20 10.72 10.06
CA THR A 236 3.64 11.77 9.21
C THR A 236 3.24 11.22 7.85
N SER A 237 2.25 11.82 7.22
CA SER A 237 1.85 11.54 5.84
C SER A 237 1.36 12.82 5.19
N TRP A 238 1.36 12.86 3.83
CA TRP A 238 0.82 14.02 3.11
C TRP A 238 -0.62 14.34 3.53
N LEU A 239 -1.44 13.30 3.73
CA LEU A 239 -2.84 13.47 4.13
C LEU A 239 -2.94 14.02 5.56
N GLY A 240 -2.12 13.52 6.49
CA GLY A 240 -2.06 14.04 7.87
C GLY A 240 -1.63 15.49 7.94
N ASP A 241 -0.70 15.91 7.08
CA ASP A 241 -0.17 17.27 7.09
C ASP A 241 -1.09 18.28 6.37
N ASN A 242 -1.83 17.84 5.33
CA ASN A 242 -2.59 18.75 4.47
C ASN A 242 -4.10 18.65 4.65
N TYR A 243 -4.62 17.46 4.99
CA TYR A 243 -6.07 17.26 5.12
C TYR A 243 -6.42 16.09 6.06
N ASP A 244 -6.23 16.29 7.33
CA ASP A 244 -6.44 15.30 8.39
C ASP A 244 -7.90 14.90 8.72
N PRO A 245 -8.98 15.69 8.39
CA PRO A 245 -10.34 15.29 8.74
C PRO A 245 -10.75 13.93 8.12
N CYS A 246 -10.25 13.59 6.94
CA CYS A 246 -10.52 12.30 6.33
C CYS A 246 -9.97 11.14 7.17
N LEU A 247 -8.74 11.28 7.67
CA LEU A 247 -8.13 10.26 8.52
C LEU A 247 -8.88 10.10 9.83
N LEU A 248 -9.19 11.23 10.49
CA LEU A 248 -9.85 11.22 11.78
C LEU A 248 -11.25 10.58 11.70
N TYR A 249 -12.11 11.10 10.82
CA TYR A 249 -13.48 10.58 10.72
C TYR A 249 -13.53 9.17 10.14
N GLY A 250 -12.61 8.82 9.24
CA GLY A 250 -12.47 7.45 8.75
C GLY A 250 -12.11 6.48 9.87
N ALA A 251 -11.10 6.80 10.68
CA ALA A 251 -10.69 5.99 11.82
C ALA A 251 -11.76 5.90 12.91
N LEU A 252 -12.45 7.01 13.22
CA LEU A 252 -13.54 7.03 14.19
C LEU A 252 -14.72 6.16 13.77
N ARG A 253 -15.06 6.14 12.50
CA ARG A 253 -16.10 5.25 11.98
C ARG A 253 -15.76 3.79 12.23
N GLU A 254 -14.53 3.36 11.93
CA GLU A 254 -14.07 1.99 12.19
C GLU A 254 -14.02 1.68 13.69
N ALA A 255 -13.59 2.65 14.51
CA ALA A 255 -13.55 2.54 15.96
C ALA A 255 -14.95 2.30 16.57
N VAL A 256 -15.96 3.04 16.14
CA VAL A 256 -17.34 2.86 16.63
C VAL A 256 -17.92 1.52 16.19
N ILE A 257 -17.63 1.07 14.97
CA ILE A 257 -18.04 -0.27 14.51
C ILE A 257 -17.40 -1.36 15.37
N PHE A 258 -16.10 -1.22 15.68
CA PHE A 258 -15.38 -2.16 16.55
C PHE A 258 -15.99 -2.25 17.94
N GLN A 259 -16.37 -1.12 18.53
CA GLN A 259 -17.03 -1.05 19.84
C GLN A 259 -18.50 -1.53 19.81
N LYS A 260 -19.02 -1.91 18.63
CA LYS A 260 -20.46 -2.21 18.43
C LYS A 260 -21.36 -1.06 18.87
N GLY A 261 -20.91 0.18 18.64
CA GLY A 261 -21.61 1.40 18.98
C GLY A 261 -22.98 1.52 18.27
N GLU A 262 -23.76 2.50 18.70
CA GLU A 262 -25.09 2.75 18.15
C GLU A 262 -25.02 3.10 16.65
N GLN A 263 -26.01 2.65 15.90
CA GLN A 263 -26.03 2.81 14.44
C GLN A 263 -26.05 4.25 13.99
N ASP A 264 -26.66 5.14 14.76
CA ASP A 264 -26.68 6.60 14.50
C ASP A 264 -25.28 7.20 14.60
N MET A 265 -24.45 6.75 15.54
CA MET A 265 -23.06 7.20 15.64
C MET A 265 -22.24 6.73 14.44
N VAL A 266 -22.44 5.50 13.98
CA VAL A 266 -21.79 4.99 12.77
C VAL A 266 -22.21 5.83 11.55
N GLN A 267 -23.51 6.14 11.40
CA GLN A 267 -24.02 6.98 10.32
C GLN A 267 -23.51 8.42 10.41
N TYR A 268 -23.39 8.96 11.62
CA TYR A 268 -22.84 10.30 11.84
C TYR A 268 -21.39 10.38 11.35
N TYR A 269 -20.51 9.47 11.78
CA TYR A 269 -19.11 9.48 11.35
C TYR A 269 -18.94 9.13 9.86
N GLU A 270 -19.78 8.24 9.32
CA GLU A 270 -19.78 7.97 7.87
C GLU A 270 -20.12 9.25 7.09
N LYS A 271 -21.13 10.03 7.53
CA LYS A 271 -21.49 11.30 6.88
C LYS A 271 -20.34 12.31 6.95
N GLN A 272 -19.70 12.47 8.12
CA GLN A 272 -18.54 13.37 8.28
C GLN A 272 -17.38 12.93 7.39
N PHE A 273 -17.13 11.63 7.29
CA PHE A 273 -16.11 11.07 6.41
C PHE A 273 -16.43 11.38 4.94
N GLN A 274 -17.67 11.16 4.49
CA GLN A 274 -18.07 11.45 3.10
C GLN A 274 -17.98 12.95 2.78
N ASP A 275 -18.36 13.83 3.69
CA ASP A 275 -18.22 15.27 3.53
C ASP A 275 -16.73 15.67 3.41
N ALA A 276 -15.86 15.08 4.23
CA ALA A 276 -14.42 15.28 4.15
C ALA A 276 -13.84 14.75 2.83
N MET A 277 -14.27 13.58 2.38
CA MET A 277 -13.85 13.00 1.09
C MET A 277 -14.25 13.87 -0.10
N MET A 278 -15.45 14.47 -0.09
CA MET A 278 -15.87 15.42 -1.14
C MET A 278 -14.96 16.65 -1.17
N GLN A 279 -14.58 17.19 0.00
CA GLN A 279 -13.67 18.33 0.07
C GLN A 279 -12.26 17.98 -0.40
N LEU A 280 -11.74 16.82 -0.01
CA LEU A 280 -10.45 16.31 -0.47
C LEU A 280 -10.41 16.13 -2.00
N ASN A 281 -11.48 15.59 -2.58
CA ASN A 281 -11.60 15.44 -4.03
C ASN A 281 -11.63 16.81 -4.75
N ARG A 282 -12.31 17.82 -4.18
CA ARG A 282 -12.29 19.19 -4.70
C ARG A 282 -10.90 19.82 -4.62
N LEU A 283 -10.15 19.55 -3.57
CA LEU A 283 -8.76 20.01 -3.44
C LEU A 283 -7.90 19.42 -4.56
N GLY A 284 -8.00 18.11 -4.81
CA GLY A 284 -7.28 17.42 -5.88
C GLY A 284 -7.64 17.95 -7.28
N THR A 285 -8.93 17.99 -7.61
CA THR A 285 -9.40 18.48 -8.93
C THR A 285 -9.24 19.99 -9.10
N GLY A 286 -9.25 20.76 -8.03
CA GLY A 286 -9.03 22.22 -8.08
C GLY A 286 -7.61 22.58 -8.52
N LEU A 287 -6.61 21.81 -8.09
CA LEU A 287 -5.22 21.98 -8.52
C LEU A 287 -5.02 21.66 -10.02
N GLU A 288 -5.75 20.67 -10.56
CA GLU A 288 -5.69 20.33 -11.99
C GLU A 288 -6.42 21.34 -12.89
N ARG A 289 -7.55 21.89 -12.44
CA ARG A 289 -8.33 22.86 -13.22
C ARG A 289 -7.58 24.17 -13.49
N GLY A 290 -6.62 24.53 -12.65
CA GLY A 290 -5.76 25.70 -12.88
C GLY A 290 -4.92 25.55 -14.16
N ASP A 291 -4.52 24.34 -14.51
CA ASP A 291 -3.71 24.04 -15.71
C ASP A 291 -4.58 23.83 -16.95
N ALA A 292 -5.73 23.15 -16.83
CA ALA A 292 -6.63 22.89 -17.97
C ALA A 292 -7.15 24.16 -18.67
N TYR A 293 -7.21 25.29 -17.98
CA TYR A 293 -7.57 26.59 -18.58
C TYR A 293 -6.41 27.26 -19.33
N ARG A 294 -5.15 26.86 -19.07
CA ARG A 294 -3.97 27.40 -19.74
C ARG A 294 -3.57 26.63 -20.99
N ASP A 295 -3.98 25.37 -21.11
CA ASP A 295 -3.70 24.49 -22.24
C ASP A 295 -4.69 24.68 -23.41
N GLY A 296 -5.11 25.90 -23.66
CA GLY A 296 -5.84 26.24 -24.86
C GLY A 296 -4.97 26.02 -26.09
N GLN A 297 -5.13 24.87 -26.73
CA GLN A 297 -4.57 24.43 -28.02
C GLN A 297 -3.06 24.08 -27.99
N ALA A 298 -2.77 22.81 -28.14
CA ALA A 298 -1.45 22.34 -28.56
C ALA A 298 -1.04 23.10 -29.83
N ARG A 299 -0.05 23.99 -29.72
CA ARG A 299 0.56 24.60 -30.89
C ARG A 299 1.33 23.51 -31.63
N ILE A 300 0.75 22.99 -32.68
CA ILE A 300 1.47 22.14 -33.64
C ILE A 300 2.61 22.99 -34.18
N LYS A 301 3.87 22.59 -33.90
CA LYS A 301 5.03 23.17 -34.58
C LYS A 301 4.82 22.88 -36.09
N VAL A 302 4.50 23.91 -36.83
CA VAL A 302 4.57 23.82 -38.30
C VAL A 302 6.08 23.79 -38.61
N ASN A 303 6.58 22.63 -39.01
CA ASN A 303 7.94 22.53 -39.55
C ASN A 303 7.97 23.38 -40.81
N PRO A 304 8.99 24.25 -40.99
CA PRO A 304 9.20 25.04 -42.18
C PRO A 304 9.51 24.18 -43.41
#